data_06da470e4bcb519125f07151552d0eee
#
_entry.id   06da470e4bcb519125f07151552d0eee
#
_cell.length_a   1.000
_cell.length_b   1.000
_cell.length_c   1.000
_cell.angle_alpha   90.00
_cell.angle_beta   90.00
_cell.angle_gamma   90.00
#
_symmetry.space_group_name_H-M   'P 1'
#
loop_
_entity.id
_entity.type
_entity.pdbx_description
1 polymer ?
#
loop_
_entity_poly.entity_id
_entity_poly.type
_entity_poly.pdbx_seq_one_letter_code
_entity_poly.pdbx_strand_id
1 'polypeptide(L)'
;MLNKTILVTFLFLISFKAISGPTAQPSPELHSGEGWRVVRSVELGQTGKYIHMVLVDLDRDTDLSLYGAARIKICRSEPDFCRIRFWNEERYIPKSVSFTKYQHKTLRAEYTFNREGGIQKMRYACTVLPNKSLCFKY
;
A
#
# COMPACT_ATOMS: atom_id res chain seq x y z
N MET A 1 -16.69 25.53 76.58
CA MET A 1 -15.88 24.39 76.19
C MET A 1 -16.17 24.13 74.70
N LEU A 2 -15.23 24.47 73.80
CA LEU A 2 -15.42 24.38 72.37
C LEU A 2 -14.99 23.00 71.84
N ASN A 3 -15.94 22.18 71.36
CA ASN A 3 -15.62 20.95 70.66
C ASN A 3 -15.32 21.25 69.16
N LYS A 4 -14.10 21.15 68.79
CA LYS A 4 -13.68 21.19 67.39
C LYS A 4 -13.91 19.85 66.75
N THR A 5 -14.95 19.75 65.92
CA THR A 5 -15.18 18.60 65.04
C THR A 5 -14.28 18.77 63.81
N ILE A 6 -13.26 17.92 63.70
CA ILE A 6 -12.39 17.87 62.51
C ILE A 6 -13.10 17.06 61.44
N LEU A 7 -13.56 17.73 60.38
CA LEU A 7 -14.11 17.09 59.17
C LEU A 7 -12.97 16.65 58.27
N VAL A 8 -12.65 15.36 58.25
CA VAL A 8 -11.67 14.77 57.34
C VAL A 8 -12.34 14.51 55.99
N THR A 9 -12.11 15.38 55.06
CA THR A 9 -12.58 15.18 53.66
C THR A 9 -11.65 14.23 52.96
N PHE A 10 -12.09 12.96 52.74
CA PHE A 10 -11.38 11.97 51.95
C PHE A 10 -11.57 12.32 50.46
N LEU A 11 -10.54 12.88 49.84
CA LEU A 11 -10.47 13.06 48.38
C LEU A 11 -10.17 11.71 47.72
N PHE A 12 -11.18 11.07 47.15
CA PHE A 12 -11.03 9.89 46.32
C PHE A 12 -10.45 10.35 44.94
N LEU A 13 -9.15 10.19 44.75
CA LEU A 13 -8.51 10.31 43.44
C LEU A 13 -8.87 9.07 42.60
N ILE A 14 -9.88 9.17 41.77
CA ILE A 14 -10.19 8.16 40.77
C ILE A 14 -9.18 8.31 39.63
N SER A 15 -8.13 7.47 39.66
CA SER A 15 -7.21 7.35 38.56
C SER A 15 -7.90 6.66 37.38
N PHE A 16 -8.34 7.44 36.39
CA PHE A 16 -8.76 6.91 35.08
C PHE A 16 -7.53 6.36 34.39
N LYS A 17 -7.34 5.04 34.40
CA LYS A 17 -6.44 4.38 33.45
C LYS A 17 -7.06 4.50 32.08
N ALA A 18 -6.49 5.36 31.23
CA ALA A 18 -6.80 5.40 29.81
C ALA A 18 -6.43 4.03 29.21
N ILE A 19 -7.43 3.25 28.83
CA ILE A 19 -7.23 2.04 28.05
C ILE A 19 -6.89 2.53 26.64
N SER A 20 -5.59 2.53 26.32
CA SER A 20 -5.13 2.72 24.94
C SER A 20 -5.59 1.49 24.14
N GLY A 21 -6.70 1.63 23.41
CA GLY A 21 -7.14 0.64 22.44
C GLY A 21 -6.08 0.46 21.35
N PRO A 22 -6.09 -0.66 20.60
CA PRO A 22 -5.16 -0.88 19.51
C PRO A 22 -5.29 0.29 18.52
N THR A 23 -4.23 1.05 18.38
CA THR A 23 -4.13 2.14 17.40
C THR A 23 -4.13 1.46 16.03
N ALA A 24 -5.25 1.55 15.29
CA ALA A 24 -5.30 1.12 13.90
C ALA A 24 -4.21 1.90 13.15
N GLN A 25 -3.25 1.19 12.53
CA GLN A 25 -2.28 1.83 11.67
C GLN A 25 -3.02 2.54 10.53
N PRO A 26 -2.69 3.80 10.24
CA PRO A 26 -3.32 4.51 9.15
C PRO A 26 -3.06 3.76 7.84
N SER A 27 -4.12 3.56 7.04
CA SER A 27 -3.99 3.01 5.70
C SER A 27 -3.03 3.88 4.88
N PRO A 28 -2.19 3.28 4.00
CA PRO A 28 -1.30 4.05 3.15
C PRO A 28 -2.08 5.04 2.28
N GLU A 29 -1.48 6.21 2.04
CA GLU A 29 -2.05 7.22 1.18
C GLU A 29 -2.24 6.68 -0.25
N LEU A 30 -3.40 6.95 -0.86
CA LEU A 30 -3.67 6.60 -2.24
C LEU A 30 -3.09 7.67 -3.18
N HIS A 31 -1.85 7.46 -3.59
CA HIS A 31 -1.16 8.35 -4.51
C HIS A 31 -1.75 8.36 -5.91
N SER A 32 -1.60 9.50 -6.60
CA SER A 32 -1.93 9.65 -8.02
C SER A 32 -0.94 10.55 -8.72
N GLY A 33 -0.92 10.51 -10.04
CA GLY A 33 -0.14 11.35 -10.92
C GLY A 33 -0.79 11.45 -12.29
N GLU A 34 -0.10 12.08 -13.23
CA GLU A 34 -0.58 12.18 -14.59
C GLU A 34 -0.60 10.80 -15.26
N GLY A 35 -1.79 10.37 -15.68
CA GLY A 35 -1.99 9.09 -16.37
C GLY A 35 -2.00 7.85 -15.46
N TRP A 36 -1.99 8.01 -14.13
CA TRP A 36 -2.05 6.89 -13.21
C TRP A 36 -2.63 7.27 -11.84
N ARG A 37 -3.21 6.30 -11.14
CA ARG A 37 -3.65 6.44 -9.74
C ARG A 37 -3.62 5.11 -9.00
N VAL A 38 -3.33 5.15 -7.71
CA VAL A 38 -3.51 4.00 -6.82
C VAL A 38 -5.00 3.81 -6.57
N VAL A 39 -5.53 2.65 -6.93
CA VAL A 39 -6.93 2.30 -6.69
C VAL A 39 -7.11 1.76 -5.27
N ARG A 40 -6.14 0.95 -4.82
CA ARG A 40 -6.11 0.41 -3.46
C ARG A 40 -4.71 -0.05 -3.08
N SER A 41 -4.49 -0.11 -1.78
CA SER A 41 -3.32 -0.76 -1.18
C SER A 41 -3.81 -1.91 -0.32
N VAL A 42 -3.28 -3.11 -0.56
CA VAL A 42 -3.70 -4.34 0.13
C VAL A 42 -2.54 -4.82 0.99
N GLU A 43 -2.80 -4.98 2.28
CA GLU A 43 -1.79 -5.45 3.22
C GLU A 43 -1.47 -6.93 3.02
N LEU A 44 -0.19 -7.27 3.11
CA LEU A 44 0.32 -8.64 3.10
C LEU A 44 0.22 -9.24 4.50
N GLY A 45 -0.89 -9.91 4.77
CA GLY A 45 -1.15 -10.44 6.11
C GLY A 45 -1.25 -9.32 7.14
N GLN A 46 -0.56 -9.44 8.26
CA GLN A 46 -0.48 -8.43 9.34
C GLN A 46 0.96 -7.93 9.48
N THR A 47 1.59 -7.60 8.36
CA THR A 47 3.03 -7.27 8.30
C THR A 47 3.33 -5.78 8.22
N GLY A 48 2.32 -4.94 7.99
CA GLY A 48 2.51 -3.52 7.65
C GLY A 48 3.12 -3.29 6.26
N LYS A 49 3.26 -4.34 5.44
CA LYS A 49 3.74 -4.28 4.05
C LYS A 49 2.55 -4.34 3.10
N TYR A 50 2.56 -3.50 2.08
CA TYR A 50 1.41 -3.36 1.17
C TYR A 50 1.80 -3.68 -0.28
N ILE A 51 0.80 -4.16 -1.04
CA ILE A 51 0.83 -4.18 -2.49
C ILE A 51 -0.07 -3.05 -2.98
N HIS A 52 0.49 -2.11 -3.73
CA HIS A 52 -0.25 -1.01 -4.34
C HIS A 52 -0.79 -1.45 -5.71
N MET A 53 -2.10 -1.36 -5.87
CA MET A 53 -2.81 -1.68 -7.10
C MET A 53 -3.07 -0.38 -7.86
N VAL A 54 -2.44 -0.23 -9.02
CA VAL A 54 -2.42 1.03 -9.78
C VAL A 54 -3.16 0.86 -11.09
N LEU A 55 -4.03 1.80 -11.38
CA LEU A 55 -4.64 1.97 -12.69
C LEU A 55 -3.79 2.95 -13.49
N VAL A 56 -3.44 2.57 -14.73
CA VAL A 56 -2.83 3.44 -15.73
C VAL A 56 -3.83 3.74 -16.84
N ASP A 57 -3.72 4.91 -17.46
CA ASP A 57 -4.57 5.27 -18.56
C ASP A 57 -4.37 4.33 -19.76
N LEU A 58 -5.48 3.88 -20.34
CA LEU A 58 -5.49 2.87 -21.40
C LEU A 58 -4.68 3.28 -22.64
N ASP A 59 -4.72 4.56 -22.98
CA ASP A 59 -4.04 5.15 -24.14
C ASP A 59 -2.55 5.44 -23.87
N ARG A 60 -2.11 5.32 -22.62
CA ARG A 60 -0.74 5.58 -22.19
C ARG A 60 -0.03 4.36 -21.57
N ASP A 61 -0.63 3.20 -21.65
CA ASP A 61 -0.14 1.99 -20.97
C ASP A 61 1.17 1.42 -21.56
N THR A 62 1.62 1.92 -22.70
CA THR A 62 2.93 1.62 -23.29
C THR A 62 4.01 2.69 -23.00
N ASP A 63 3.63 3.78 -22.31
CA ASP A 63 4.57 4.82 -21.87
C ASP A 63 5.32 4.38 -20.61
N LEU A 64 6.56 3.90 -20.79
CA LEU A 64 7.37 3.39 -19.69
C LEU A 64 7.68 4.45 -18.62
N SER A 65 7.73 5.73 -18.99
CA SER A 65 7.98 6.84 -18.06
C SER A 65 6.89 6.98 -17.02
N LEU A 66 5.66 6.65 -17.37
CA LEU A 66 4.50 6.66 -16.48
C LEU A 66 4.68 5.68 -15.31
N TYR A 67 5.12 4.46 -15.59
CA TYR A 67 5.40 3.44 -14.57
C TYR A 67 6.55 3.85 -13.65
N GLY A 68 7.58 4.47 -14.22
CA GLY A 68 8.71 5.03 -13.47
C GLY A 68 8.29 6.15 -12.51
N ALA A 69 7.47 7.09 -12.96
CA ALA A 69 6.94 8.18 -12.16
C ALA A 69 6.07 7.68 -11.00
N ALA A 70 5.18 6.71 -11.27
CA ALA A 70 4.34 6.08 -10.26
C ALA A 70 5.20 5.39 -9.19
N ARG A 71 6.18 4.58 -9.61
CA ARG A 71 7.11 3.90 -8.71
C ARG A 71 7.83 4.87 -7.78
N ILE A 72 8.41 5.94 -8.32
CA ILE A 72 9.15 6.92 -7.52
C ILE A 72 8.24 7.57 -6.47
N LYS A 73 7.02 7.95 -6.84
CA LYS A 73 6.10 8.60 -5.93
C LYS A 73 5.57 7.68 -4.85
N ILE A 74 5.15 6.47 -5.22
CA ILE A 74 4.57 5.49 -4.30
C ILE A 74 5.63 4.97 -3.32
N CYS A 75 6.81 4.56 -3.83
CA CYS A 75 7.84 3.92 -3.01
C CYS A 75 8.68 4.88 -2.18
N ARG A 76 8.49 6.19 -2.30
CA ARG A 76 9.25 7.19 -1.54
C ARG A 76 9.18 7.00 -0.03
N SER A 77 8.02 6.61 0.48
CA SER A 77 7.77 6.38 1.92
C SER A 77 7.98 4.92 2.36
N GLU A 78 8.44 4.04 1.46
CA GLU A 78 8.57 2.60 1.70
C GLU A 78 10.01 2.13 1.45
N PRO A 79 10.98 2.50 2.32
CA PRO A 79 12.41 2.30 2.05
C PRO A 79 12.88 0.85 2.12
N ASP A 80 12.10 -0.06 2.70
CA ASP A 80 12.49 -1.44 2.92
C ASP A 80 11.74 -2.45 2.05
N PHE A 81 10.50 -2.11 1.72
CA PHE A 81 9.63 -2.95 0.91
C PHE A 81 8.64 -2.08 0.13
N CYS A 82 8.61 -2.26 -1.18
CA CYS A 82 7.61 -1.61 -2.03
C CYS A 82 7.19 -2.55 -3.15
N ARG A 83 5.91 -2.81 -3.28
CA ARG A 83 5.36 -3.65 -4.33
C ARG A 83 4.20 -2.97 -5.02
N ILE A 84 4.30 -2.86 -6.36
CA ILE A 84 3.29 -2.19 -7.18
C ILE A 84 2.91 -3.13 -8.32
N ARG A 85 1.60 -3.19 -8.59
CA ARG A 85 1.04 -3.89 -9.75
C ARG A 85 0.15 -2.95 -10.53
N PHE A 86 0.26 -3.00 -11.85
CA PHE A 86 -0.38 -2.04 -12.76
C PHE A 86 -1.37 -2.73 -13.69
N TRP A 87 -2.54 -2.14 -13.83
CA TRP A 87 -3.59 -2.50 -14.79
C TRP A 87 -4.03 -1.26 -15.57
N ASN A 88 -4.60 -1.45 -16.75
CA ASN A 88 -5.18 -0.39 -17.56
C ASN A 88 -6.72 -0.43 -17.61
N GLU A 89 -7.33 -1.38 -16.90
CA GLU A 89 -8.77 -1.46 -16.70
C GLU A 89 -9.09 -1.78 -15.23
N GLU A 90 -9.83 -0.89 -14.58
CA GLU A 90 -10.12 -0.97 -13.14
C GLU A 90 -10.88 -2.25 -12.75
N ARG A 91 -11.74 -2.76 -13.64
CA ARG A 91 -12.52 -3.99 -13.41
C ARG A 91 -11.66 -5.23 -13.16
N TYR A 92 -10.41 -5.23 -13.61
CA TYR A 92 -9.48 -6.34 -13.42
C TYR A 92 -8.59 -6.19 -12.18
N ILE A 93 -8.66 -5.06 -11.49
CA ILE A 93 -7.85 -4.84 -10.29
C ILE A 93 -8.37 -5.68 -9.13
N PRO A 94 -7.55 -6.59 -8.56
CA PRO A 94 -7.96 -7.46 -7.46
C PRO A 94 -8.36 -6.66 -6.21
N LYS A 95 -9.27 -7.23 -5.41
CA LYS A 95 -9.65 -6.67 -4.10
C LYS A 95 -8.81 -7.23 -2.95
N SER A 96 -8.01 -8.26 -3.23
CA SER A 96 -7.16 -8.95 -2.25
C SER A 96 -5.77 -9.20 -2.81
N VAL A 97 -4.88 -9.74 -1.97
CA VAL A 97 -3.51 -10.13 -2.38
C VAL A 97 -3.55 -11.24 -3.45
N SER A 98 -4.49 -12.17 -3.31
CA SER A 98 -4.71 -13.23 -4.30
C SER A 98 -5.57 -12.73 -5.45
N PHE A 99 -5.23 -13.10 -6.66
CA PHE A 99 -6.00 -12.75 -7.84
C PHE A 99 -6.13 -13.91 -8.83
N THR A 100 -7.16 -13.84 -9.64
CA THR A 100 -7.52 -14.88 -10.60
C THR A 100 -6.50 -14.96 -11.74
N LYS A 101 -6.50 -16.07 -12.47
CA LYS A 101 -5.70 -16.21 -13.69
C LYS A 101 -5.98 -15.10 -14.71
N TYR A 102 -7.21 -14.63 -14.78
CA TYR A 102 -7.61 -13.58 -15.70
C TYR A 102 -7.04 -12.21 -15.28
N GLN A 103 -7.14 -11.85 -14.01
CA GLN A 103 -6.52 -10.65 -13.46
C GLN A 103 -4.99 -10.65 -13.63
N HIS A 104 -4.38 -11.83 -13.55
CA HIS A 104 -2.97 -12.03 -13.80
C HIS A 104 -2.61 -11.76 -15.28
N LYS A 105 -3.41 -12.29 -16.22
CA LYS A 105 -3.21 -12.10 -17.66
C LYS A 105 -3.36 -10.64 -18.12
N THR A 106 -4.13 -9.84 -17.39
CA THR A 106 -4.38 -8.43 -17.70
C THR A 106 -3.40 -7.47 -17.01
N LEU A 107 -2.49 -8.00 -16.21
CA LEU A 107 -1.42 -7.23 -15.55
C LEU A 107 -0.52 -6.58 -16.62
N ARG A 108 -0.28 -5.27 -16.50
CA ARG A 108 0.53 -4.50 -17.45
C ARG A 108 1.99 -4.40 -17.03
N ALA A 109 2.24 -4.24 -15.72
CA ALA A 109 3.58 -4.19 -15.15
C ALA A 109 3.55 -4.59 -13.68
N GLU A 110 4.70 -4.98 -13.16
CA GLU A 110 4.92 -5.25 -11.74
C GLU A 110 6.27 -4.70 -11.31
N TYR A 111 6.29 -3.97 -10.20
CA TYR A 111 7.51 -3.58 -9.51
C TYR A 111 7.60 -4.29 -8.17
N THR A 112 8.77 -4.82 -7.87
CA THR A 112 9.06 -5.43 -6.57
C THR A 112 10.40 -4.91 -6.06
N PHE A 113 10.36 -4.32 -4.88
CA PHE A 113 11.52 -3.98 -4.09
C PHE A 113 11.41 -4.64 -2.72
N ASN A 114 12.45 -5.35 -2.32
CA ASN A 114 12.58 -5.94 -0.99
C ASN A 114 14.05 -5.87 -0.59
N ARG A 115 14.38 -4.96 0.33
CA ARG A 115 15.75 -4.76 0.79
C ARG A 115 16.34 -6.00 1.44
N GLU A 116 15.58 -6.64 2.32
CA GLU A 116 16.01 -7.84 3.04
C GLU A 116 16.34 -9.00 2.09
N GLY A 117 15.51 -9.20 1.06
CA GLY A 117 15.71 -10.22 0.03
C GLY A 117 16.66 -9.82 -1.09
N GLY A 118 17.19 -8.60 -1.11
CA GLY A 118 18.06 -8.10 -2.18
C GLY A 118 17.36 -8.01 -3.54
N ILE A 119 16.04 -7.80 -3.54
CA ILE A 119 15.22 -7.77 -4.78
C ILE A 119 14.91 -6.34 -5.16
N GLN A 120 15.25 -5.98 -6.41
CA GLN A 120 14.76 -4.76 -7.06
C GLN A 120 14.49 -5.08 -8.52
N LYS A 121 13.23 -5.18 -8.91
CA LYS A 121 12.88 -5.62 -10.25
C LYS A 121 11.61 -4.94 -10.76
N MET A 122 11.70 -4.39 -11.97
CA MET A 122 10.56 -3.94 -12.77
C MET A 122 10.37 -4.88 -13.94
N ARG A 123 9.16 -5.38 -14.12
CA ARG A 123 8.78 -6.25 -15.25
C ARG A 123 7.52 -5.72 -15.91
N TYR A 124 7.42 -5.94 -17.20
CA TYR A 124 6.30 -5.49 -18.02
C TYR A 124 5.65 -6.67 -18.73
N ALA A 125 4.36 -6.56 -19.03
CA ALA A 125 3.73 -7.46 -19.98
C ALA A 125 4.41 -7.31 -21.36
N CYS A 126 4.50 -8.40 -22.14
CA CYS A 126 5.14 -8.37 -23.46
C CYS A 126 4.40 -7.46 -24.46
N THR A 127 3.14 -7.10 -24.19
CA THR A 127 2.36 -6.12 -24.93
C THR A 127 2.70 -4.66 -24.57
N VAL A 128 3.33 -4.43 -23.41
CA VAL A 128 3.85 -3.12 -22.98
C VAL A 128 5.28 -2.94 -23.47
N LEU A 129 6.14 -3.89 -23.17
CA LEU A 129 7.54 -3.91 -23.57
C LEU A 129 7.85 -5.23 -24.26
N PRO A 130 7.92 -5.28 -25.62
CA PRO A 130 8.07 -6.51 -26.38
C PRO A 130 9.51 -7.06 -26.37
N ASN A 131 10.19 -7.01 -25.24
CA ASN A 131 11.52 -7.58 -25.04
C ASN A 131 11.39 -8.90 -24.28
N LYS A 132 11.60 -10.03 -24.97
CA LYS A 132 11.39 -11.38 -24.42
C LYS A 132 12.21 -11.69 -23.16
N SER A 133 13.34 -11.01 -22.94
CA SER A 133 14.17 -11.19 -21.74
C SER A 133 13.68 -10.39 -20.53
N LEU A 134 12.86 -9.36 -20.74
CA LEU A 134 12.42 -8.42 -19.72
C LEU A 134 10.90 -8.45 -19.45
N CYS A 135 10.13 -9.07 -20.35
CA CYS A 135 8.69 -9.15 -20.21
C CYS A 135 8.23 -10.49 -19.61
N PHE A 136 7.06 -10.48 -19.02
CA PHE A 136 6.40 -11.70 -18.56
C PHE A 136 5.23 -12.07 -19.48
N LYS A 137 5.05 -13.37 -19.67
CA LYS A 137 3.89 -14.00 -20.32
C LYS A 137 3.16 -14.85 -19.30
N TYR A 138 1.85 -14.89 -19.39
CA TYR A 138 0.99 -15.78 -18.61
C TYR A 138 0.32 -16.83 -19.48
#